data_68782d4a3286da30d12ef0750db6dddc
#
_entry.id   68782d4a3286da30d12ef0750db6dddc
#
_cell.length_a   1.000
_cell.length_b   1.000
_cell.length_c   1.000
_cell.angle_alpha   90.00
_cell.angle_beta   90.00
_cell.angle_gamma   90.00
#
_symmetry.space_group_name_H-M   'P 1'
#
loop_
_entity.id
_entity.type
_entity.pdbx_description
1 polymer ?
#
loop_
_entity_poly.entity_id
_entity_poly.type
_entity_poly.pdbx_seq_one_letter_code
_entity_poly.pdbx_strand_id
1 'polypeptide(L)'
;MNANTQPAPTPATPSLKVAFLGLGVMGYPMARHLAQAGHAVCVYNRTTAKAERWLAEIEGKAPTGRHRLALTPREAAQDADIVFSCVGNDDDLRSVVLGEDGAFVGMKPGALYVDHT
;
A
#
# COMPACT_ATOMS: atom_id res chain seq x y z
N MET A 1 18.77 -4.12 33.64
CA MET A 1 18.67 -4.03 33.07
C MET A 1 18.20 -4.36 32.52
N ASN A 2 17.89 -4.40 32.34
CA ASN A 2 17.53 -4.50 31.56
C ASN A 2 16.99 -4.46 30.87
N ALA A 3 16.75 -4.14 31.10
CA ALA A 3 16.31 -3.87 30.45
C ALA A 3 16.20 -4.08 29.50
N ASN A 4 16.30 -4.18 29.46
CA ASN A 4 16.32 -4.24 28.48
C ASN A 4 15.83 -4.64 27.87
N THR A 5 15.62 -4.62 28.19
CA THR A 5 15.29 -4.88 27.55
C THR A 5 14.61 -4.88 26.82
N GLN A 6 14.20 -4.59 26.52
CA GLN A 6 13.63 -4.41 25.68
C GLN A 6 13.35 -4.03 24.90
N PRO A 7 13.24 -3.94 24.80
CA PRO A 7 12.86 -3.49 23.92
C PRO A 7 12.45 -3.40 23.06
N ALA A 8 12.25 -3.20 22.93
CA ALA A 8 11.87 -3.06 22.12
C ALA A 8 11.84 -3.07 21.21
N PRO A 9 11.70 -2.95 21.02
CA PRO A 9 11.55 -2.84 20.11
C PRO A 9 11.27 -2.83 19.24
N THR A 10 10.92 -2.79 19.34
CA THR A 10 10.76 -2.74 18.57
C THR A 10 10.91 -2.66 17.72
N PRO A 11 10.65 -2.31 17.90
CA PRO A 11 10.67 -2.30 16.72
C PRO A 11 11.31 -2.79 15.90
N ALA A 12 11.42 -2.97 16.08
CA ALA A 12 12.22 -3.83 15.30
C ALA A 12 11.74 -3.97 13.87
N THR A 13 10.49 -3.67 13.61
CA THR A 13 9.97 -3.69 12.25
C THR A 13 10.03 -2.29 11.68
N PRO A 14 10.94 -2.04 10.72
CA PRO A 14 10.99 -0.72 10.12
C PRO A 14 9.72 -0.41 9.35
N SER A 15 9.36 0.85 9.31
CA SER A 15 8.24 1.31 8.50
C SER A 15 8.62 1.20 7.03
N LEU A 16 7.79 0.53 6.26
CA LEU A 16 7.98 0.38 4.82
C LEU A 16 7.03 1.30 4.08
N LYS A 17 7.39 1.62 2.85
CA LYS A 17 6.50 2.33 1.93
C LYS A 17 5.81 1.27 1.08
N VAL A 18 4.49 1.25 1.17
CA VAL A 18 3.68 0.21 0.55
C VAL A 18 2.69 0.85 -0.42
N ALA A 19 2.59 0.28 -1.61
CA ALA A 19 1.54 0.63 -2.55
C ALA A 19 0.49 -0.47 -2.52
N PHE A 20 -0.78 -0.09 -2.50
CA PHE A 20 -1.87 -1.06 -2.52
C PHE A 20 -2.83 -0.73 -3.66
N LEU A 21 -2.91 -1.64 -4.61
CA LEU A 21 -3.68 -1.45 -5.85
C LEU A 21 -4.94 -2.30 -5.77
N GLY A 22 -6.09 -1.62 -5.68
CA GLY A 22 -7.38 -2.28 -5.63
C GLY A 22 -7.93 -2.35 -4.21
N LEU A 23 -9.03 -1.62 -3.98
CA LEU A 23 -9.66 -1.49 -2.68
C LEU A 23 -11.04 -2.14 -2.66
N GLY A 24 -11.11 -3.38 -3.14
CA GLY A 24 -12.35 -4.14 -3.07
C GLY A 24 -12.58 -4.68 -1.67
N VAL A 25 -13.47 -5.67 -1.58
CA VAL A 25 -13.88 -6.23 -0.30
C VAL A 25 -12.70 -6.71 0.53
N MET A 26 -11.71 -7.34 -0.11
CA MET A 26 -10.53 -7.85 0.59
C MET A 26 -9.41 -6.81 0.67
N GLY A 27 -9.20 -6.05 -0.40
CA GLY A 27 -8.09 -5.10 -0.45
C GLY A 27 -8.25 -3.94 0.53
N TYR A 28 -9.47 -3.45 0.69
CA TYR A 28 -9.74 -2.31 1.56
C TYR A 28 -9.28 -2.57 3.00
N PRO A 29 -9.70 -3.69 3.65
CA PRO A 29 -9.22 -3.97 5.01
C PRO A 29 -7.75 -4.36 5.06
N MET A 30 -7.21 -5.00 4.02
CA MET A 30 -5.79 -5.35 4.01
C MET A 30 -4.92 -4.11 4.02
N ALA A 31 -5.26 -3.12 3.19
CA ALA A 31 -4.53 -1.85 3.18
C ALA A 31 -4.63 -1.15 4.54
N ARG A 32 -5.79 -1.22 5.18
CA ARG A 32 -5.97 -0.65 6.51
C ARG A 32 -5.07 -1.32 7.53
N HIS A 33 -4.96 -2.64 7.50
CA HIS A 33 -4.08 -3.36 8.42
C HIS A 33 -2.62 -2.96 8.24
N LEU A 34 -2.19 -2.77 7.00
CA LEU A 34 -0.81 -2.33 6.74
C LEU A 34 -0.57 -0.94 7.32
N ALA A 35 -1.53 -0.04 7.16
CA ALA A 35 -1.42 1.30 7.73
C ALA A 35 -1.38 1.26 9.24
N GLN A 36 -2.22 0.44 9.85
CA GLN A 36 -2.26 0.30 11.31
C GLN A 36 -1.00 -0.35 11.88
N ALA A 37 -0.32 -1.15 11.07
CA ALA A 37 0.94 -1.76 11.47
C ALA A 37 2.12 -0.78 11.43
N GLY A 38 1.90 0.43 10.95
CA GLY A 38 2.94 1.47 10.95
C GLY A 38 3.60 1.73 9.62
N HIS A 39 3.12 1.10 8.55
CA HIS A 39 3.67 1.34 7.21
C HIS A 39 3.02 2.55 6.56
N ALA A 40 3.77 3.23 5.70
CA ALA A 40 3.23 4.34 4.91
C ALA A 40 2.57 3.74 3.67
N VAL A 41 1.25 3.89 3.55
CA VAL A 41 0.48 3.22 2.50
C VAL A 41 -0.01 4.24 1.47
N CYS A 42 0.29 3.95 0.20
CA CYS A 42 -0.28 4.70 -0.92
C CYS A 42 -1.27 3.79 -1.62
N VAL A 43 -2.52 4.23 -1.70
CA VAL A 43 -3.57 3.42 -2.31
C VAL A 43 -3.93 3.92 -3.70
N TYR A 44 -4.29 2.98 -4.56
CA TYR A 44 -4.88 3.27 -5.86
C TYR A 44 -6.11 2.38 -6.03
N ASN A 45 -7.18 2.96 -6.53
CA ASN A 45 -8.36 2.21 -6.93
C ASN A 45 -8.90 2.82 -8.21
N ARG A 46 -9.40 2.00 -9.13
CA ARG A 46 -9.96 2.48 -10.37
C ARG A 46 -11.06 3.52 -10.10
N THR A 47 -11.89 3.28 -9.09
CA THR A 47 -12.85 4.26 -8.63
C THR A 47 -12.18 5.12 -7.57
N THR A 48 -11.80 6.32 -7.94
CA THR A 48 -11.04 7.23 -7.06
C THR A 48 -11.79 7.54 -5.77
N ALA A 49 -13.11 7.65 -5.83
CA ALA A 49 -13.91 7.92 -4.64
C ALA A 49 -13.68 6.91 -3.53
N LYS A 50 -13.42 5.65 -3.88
CA LYS A 50 -13.15 4.61 -2.89
C LYS A 50 -11.79 4.81 -2.22
N ALA A 51 -10.79 5.23 -2.99
CA ALA A 51 -9.48 5.55 -2.44
C ALA A 51 -9.56 6.77 -1.52
N GLU A 52 -10.35 7.75 -1.89
CA GLU A 52 -10.59 8.93 -1.06
C GLU A 52 -11.23 8.56 0.27
N ARG A 53 -12.22 7.67 0.22
CA ARG A 53 -12.89 7.21 1.43
C ARG A 53 -11.92 6.46 2.33
N TRP A 54 -11.10 5.59 1.76
CA TRP A 54 -10.10 4.85 2.52
C TRP A 54 -9.15 5.81 3.25
N LEU A 55 -8.65 6.80 2.52
CA LEU A 55 -7.71 7.76 3.09
C LEU A 55 -8.36 8.54 4.23
N ALA A 56 -9.59 8.99 4.04
CA ALA A 56 -10.30 9.75 5.06
C ALA A 56 -10.52 8.92 6.33
N GLU A 57 -10.82 7.63 6.18
CA GLU A 57 -11.04 6.75 7.31
C GLU A 57 -9.75 6.46 8.07
N ILE A 58 -8.62 6.43 7.38
CA ILE A 58 -7.37 6.04 8.00
C ILE A 58 -6.65 7.24 8.64
N GLU A 59 -6.92 8.45 8.16
CA GLU A 59 -6.28 9.64 8.70
C GLU A 59 -6.61 9.81 10.17
N GLY A 60 -5.58 10.04 10.96
CA GLY A 60 -5.73 10.19 12.40
C GLY A 60 -5.89 8.88 13.15
N LYS A 61 -6.00 7.76 12.45
CA LYS A 61 -6.19 6.46 13.08
C LYS A 61 -4.99 5.53 12.93
N ALA A 62 -4.09 5.86 12.03
CA ALA A 62 -2.91 5.04 11.80
C ALA A 62 -1.67 5.76 12.31
N PRO A 63 -0.65 5.01 12.79
CA PRO A 63 0.47 5.63 13.50
C PRO A 63 1.30 6.60 12.69
N THR A 64 1.51 6.35 11.40
CA THR A 64 2.45 7.16 10.63
C THR A 64 1.88 8.48 10.14
N GLY A 65 0.59 8.54 9.86
CA GLY A 65 -0.03 9.73 9.29
C GLY A 65 0.47 10.12 7.90
N ARG A 66 1.22 9.25 7.22
CA ARG A 66 1.81 9.56 5.92
C ARG A 66 1.19 8.76 4.79
N HIS A 67 -0.08 8.48 4.91
CA HIS A 67 -0.81 7.73 3.89
C HIS A 67 -1.29 8.68 2.81
N ARG A 68 -1.39 8.17 1.58
CA ARG A 68 -1.84 8.99 0.45
C ARG A 68 -2.55 8.13 -0.56
N LEU A 69 -3.20 8.76 -1.52
CA LEU A 69 -3.74 8.06 -2.67
C LEU A 69 -3.03 8.53 -3.94
N ALA A 70 -3.02 7.66 -4.94
CA ALA A 70 -2.46 7.99 -6.24
C ALA A 70 -3.54 7.83 -7.29
N LEU A 71 -3.39 8.55 -8.40
CA LEU A 71 -4.37 8.53 -9.49
C LEU A 71 -4.05 7.46 -10.54
N THR A 72 -2.84 6.90 -10.48
CA THR A 72 -2.45 5.80 -11.36
C THR A 72 -1.67 4.76 -10.57
N PRO A 73 -1.66 3.49 -11.02
CA PRO A 73 -0.83 2.47 -10.38
C PRO A 73 0.65 2.82 -10.42
N ARG A 74 1.10 3.42 -11.51
CA ARG A 74 2.49 3.85 -11.65
C ARG A 74 2.88 4.82 -10.54
N GLU A 75 2.03 5.80 -10.31
CA GLU A 75 2.26 6.80 -9.27
C GLU A 75 2.29 6.17 -7.89
N ALA A 76 1.36 5.24 -7.64
CA ALA A 76 1.31 4.56 -6.35
C ALA A 76 2.59 3.77 -6.09
N ALA A 77 3.14 3.16 -7.13
CA ALA A 77 4.30 2.26 -7.00
C ALA A 77 5.64 2.98 -6.95
N GLN A 78 5.69 4.26 -7.31
CA GLN A 78 6.94 4.97 -7.57
C GLN A 78 7.97 4.90 -6.44
N ASP A 79 7.53 4.97 -5.22
CA ASP A 79 8.44 5.02 -4.08
C ASP A 79 8.23 3.84 -3.14
N ALA A 80 7.50 2.84 -3.61
CA ALA A 80 7.13 1.72 -2.76
C ALA A 80 8.25 0.71 -2.62
N ASP A 81 8.38 0.19 -1.42
CA ASP A 81 9.27 -0.96 -1.16
C ASP A 81 8.55 -2.25 -1.55
N ILE A 82 7.24 -2.29 -1.35
CA ILE A 82 6.40 -3.43 -1.70
C ILE A 82 5.13 -2.91 -2.37
N VAL A 83 4.75 -3.55 -3.48
CA VAL A 83 3.52 -3.24 -4.19
C VAL A 83 2.59 -4.44 -4.10
N PHE A 84 1.42 -4.23 -3.51
CA PHE A 84 0.38 -5.25 -3.43
C PHE A 84 -0.72 -4.95 -4.44
N SER A 85 -1.29 -5.99 -5.04
CA SER A 85 -2.49 -5.83 -5.84
C SER A 85 -3.56 -6.79 -5.37
N CYS A 86 -4.81 -6.32 -5.39
CA CYS A 86 -5.97 -7.13 -5.05
C CYS A 86 -7.13 -6.66 -5.92
N VAL A 87 -7.17 -7.19 -7.14
CA VAL A 87 -8.16 -6.78 -8.15
C VAL A 87 -8.99 -7.98 -8.57
N GLY A 88 -10.08 -7.71 -9.28
CA GLY A 88 -11.12 -8.71 -9.47
C GLY A 88 -10.84 -9.79 -10.49
N ASN A 89 -10.01 -9.53 -11.49
CA ASN A 89 -9.78 -10.52 -12.57
C ASN A 89 -8.49 -10.20 -13.32
N ASP A 90 -8.14 -11.07 -14.27
CA ASP A 90 -6.90 -10.95 -15.01
C ASP A 90 -6.79 -9.67 -15.84
N ASP A 91 -7.89 -9.22 -16.43
CA ASP A 91 -7.87 -7.98 -17.21
C ASP A 91 -7.60 -6.78 -16.31
N ASP A 92 -8.22 -6.76 -15.14
CA ASP A 92 -7.98 -5.71 -14.17
C ASP A 92 -6.54 -5.75 -13.67
N LEU A 93 -6.02 -6.96 -13.45
CA LEU A 93 -4.64 -7.11 -13.01
C LEU A 93 -3.67 -6.56 -14.05
N ARG A 94 -3.87 -6.91 -15.32
CA ARG A 94 -3.03 -6.37 -16.41
C ARG A 94 -3.11 -4.87 -16.48
N SER A 95 -4.29 -4.33 -16.30
CA SER A 95 -4.53 -2.89 -16.34
C SER A 95 -3.74 -2.15 -15.27
N VAL A 96 -3.62 -2.72 -14.07
CA VAL A 96 -2.92 -2.04 -12.99
C VAL A 96 -1.41 -2.28 -12.98
N VAL A 97 -0.92 -3.34 -13.59
CA VAL A 97 0.52 -3.63 -13.54
C VAL A 97 1.27 -3.31 -14.83
N LEU A 98 0.61 -3.39 -15.96
CA LEU A 98 1.24 -3.20 -17.27
C LEU A 98 0.85 -1.86 -17.90
N GLY A 99 1.56 -1.47 -18.94
CA GLY A 99 1.28 -0.24 -19.68
C GLY A 99 2.00 0.96 -19.09
N GLU A 100 1.77 2.13 -19.70
CA GLU A 100 2.46 3.36 -19.35
C GLU A 100 2.18 3.83 -17.92
N ASP A 101 0.97 3.59 -17.44
CA ASP A 101 0.56 4.00 -16.10
C ASP A 101 0.52 2.82 -15.13
N GLY A 102 1.04 1.67 -15.54
CA GLY A 102 1.05 0.48 -14.73
C GLY A 102 2.10 0.52 -13.63
N ALA A 103 1.90 -0.33 -12.63
CA ALA A 103 2.77 -0.35 -11.47
C ALA A 103 4.21 -0.73 -11.81
N PHE A 104 4.40 -1.67 -12.76
CA PHE A 104 5.74 -2.14 -13.10
C PHE A 104 6.63 -1.03 -13.63
N VAL A 105 6.07 -0.09 -14.39
CA VAL A 105 6.85 1.04 -14.91
C VAL A 105 7.31 1.96 -13.79
N GLY A 106 6.49 2.10 -12.74
CA GLY A 106 6.80 2.98 -11.63
C GLY A 106 7.66 2.36 -10.53
N MET A 107 7.76 1.04 -10.49
CA MET A 107 8.47 0.37 -9.40
C MET A 107 9.97 0.64 -9.44
N LYS A 108 10.53 0.94 -8.29
CA LYS A 108 11.98 1.14 -8.18
C LYS A 108 12.70 -0.21 -8.16
N PRO A 109 13.99 -0.23 -8.50
CA PRO A 109 14.78 -1.47 -8.42
C PRO A 109 14.76 -2.02 -7.00
N GLY A 110 14.59 -3.33 -6.88
CA GLY A 110 14.58 -3.99 -5.58
C GLY A 110 13.23 -4.04 -4.90
N ALA A 111 12.22 -3.36 -5.43
CA ALA A 111 10.88 -3.42 -4.87
C ALA A 111 10.26 -4.79 -5.13
N LEU A 112 9.42 -5.23 -4.18
CA LEU A 112 8.72 -6.50 -4.31
C LEU A 112 7.30 -6.26 -4.83
N TYR A 113 6.80 -7.21 -5.60
CA TYR A 113 5.42 -7.18 -6.06
C TYR A 113 4.70 -8.43 -5.55
N VAL A 114 3.55 -8.24 -4.91
CA VAL A 114 2.75 -9.33 -4.34
C VAL A 114 1.32 -9.21 -4.84
N ASP A 115 0.82 -10.27 -5.45
CA ASP A 115 -0.53 -10.31 -5.97
C ASP A 115 -1.42 -11.13 -5.04
N HIS A 116 -2.53 -10.54 -4.61
CA HIS A 116 -3.53 -11.18 -3.76
C HIS A 116 -4.86 -11.38 -4.48
N THR A 117 -4.83 -11.44 -5.78
CA THR A 117 -6.04 -11.66 -6.56
C THR A 117 -6.60 -13.05 -6.38
#